data_62a422782e70886614a29af15b17bd77
#
_entry.id   62a422782e70886614a29af15b17bd77
#
_cell.length_a   1.000
_cell.length_b   1.000
_cell.length_c   1.000
_cell.angle_alpha   90.00
_cell.angle_beta   90.00
_cell.angle_gamma   90.00
#
_symmetry.space_group_name_H-M   'P 1'
#
loop_
_entity.id
_entity.type
_entity.pdbx_description
1 polymer ?
#
loop_
_entity_poly.entity_id
_entity_poly.type
_entity_poly.pdbx_seq_one_letter_code
_entity_poly.pdbx_strand_id
1 'polypeptide(L)'
;AKCKNARKCVEGCQKGHNLDYHEEFMKVQLIQNNEESDPYWFPKPCFHCDEPPCVTVCPTGATFKRDDGIVLIDNERCIGCKFCMTSCPYSAREFNWGPKDKFKDKSQPYSPETQVPAAEGTVMKCDFCPDLLRQGKLPYCAQSCPMGVIYFGDKNEDIVTNGEETVRFSQLINDRGGYRYLEHLGTKPNVYYLPPVNKQFPIERGFDHDKEILERYK
;
A
#
# COMPACT_ATOMS: atom_id res chain seq x y z
N ALA A 1 4.81 -17.44 6.57
CA ALA A 1 4.24 -16.08 6.62
C ALA A 1 2.91 -16.10 7.36
N LYS A 2 2.63 -15.08 8.20
CA LYS A 2 1.33 -14.99 8.91
C LYS A 2 0.18 -14.62 7.96
N CYS A 3 0.42 -13.83 6.91
CA CYS A 3 -0.62 -13.42 5.97
C CYS A 3 -1.15 -14.62 5.18
N LYS A 4 -2.47 -14.81 5.19
CA LYS A 4 -3.19 -15.88 4.48
C LYS A 4 -4.16 -15.35 3.43
N ASN A 5 -3.95 -14.12 2.94
CA ASN A 5 -4.79 -13.44 1.97
C ASN A 5 -6.28 -13.36 2.35
N ALA A 6 -6.56 -13.05 3.61
CA ALA A 6 -7.94 -12.80 4.04
C ALA A 6 -8.56 -11.53 3.37
N ARG A 7 -7.73 -10.71 2.69
CA ARG A 7 -8.06 -9.46 1.99
C ARG A 7 -8.81 -8.41 2.84
N LYS A 8 -8.93 -8.61 4.16
CA LYS A 8 -9.60 -7.65 5.04
C LYS A 8 -8.91 -6.28 5.09
N CYS A 9 -7.58 -6.25 4.91
CA CYS A 9 -6.84 -4.99 4.77
C CYS A 9 -7.23 -4.22 3.49
N VAL A 10 -7.53 -4.92 2.40
CA VAL A 10 -8.02 -4.32 1.15
C VAL A 10 -9.44 -3.79 1.35
N GLU A 11 -10.35 -4.64 1.84
CA GLU A 11 -11.75 -4.26 2.11
C GLU A 11 -11.86 -3.08 3.09
N GLY A 12 -11.07 -3.09 4.18
CA GLY A 12 -11.06 -2.00 5.16
C GLY A 12 -10.55 -0.69 4.56
N CYS A 13 -9.50 -0.76 3.73
CA CYS A 13 -8.98 0.38 3.01
C CYS A 13 -10.00 0.94 2.00
N GLN A 14 -10.65 0.07 1.21
CA GLN A 14 -11.68 0.47 0.25
C GLN A 14 -12.86 1.16 0.93
N LYS A 15 -13.38 0.59 2.01
CA LYS A 15 -14.48 1.19 2.79
C LYS A 15 -14.09 2.54 3.39
N GLY A 16 -12.91 2.62 4.00
CA GLY A 16 -12.45 3.83 4.66
C GLY A 16 -12.17 4.99 3.73
N HIS A 17 -11.76 4.71 2.49
CA HIS A 17 -11.48 5.72 1.46
C HIS A 17 -12.59 5.84 0.41
N ASN A 18 -13.72 5.19 0.62
CA ASN A 18 -14.85 5.20 -0.33
C ASN A 18 -14.42 4.85 -1.77
N LEU A 19 -13.56 3.83 -1.89
CA LEU A 19 -13.05 3.35 -3.16
C LEU A 19 -14.01 2.35 -3.81
N ASP A 20 -13.99 2.32 -5.13
CA ASP A 20 -14.65 1.28 -5.90
C ASP A 20 -13.93 -0.07 -5.71
N TYR A 21 -14.62 -1.19 -5.90
CA TYR A 21 -14.04 -2.53 -5.70
C TYR A 21 -12.86 -2.84 -6.63
N HIS A 22 -12.71 -2.11 -7.73
CA HIS A 22 -11.55 -2.17 -8.64
C HIS A 22 -10.36 -1.31 -8.21
N GLU A 23 -10.56 -0.40 -7.26
CA GLU A 23 -9.55 0.55 -6.80
C GLU A 23 -8.92 0.02 -5.52
N GLU A 24 -7.64 -0.26 -5.55
CA GLU A 24 -6.92 -0.85 -4.43
C GLU A 24 -5.71 0.00 -4.04
N PHE A 25 -5.80 0.74 -2.93
CA PHE A 25 -4.63 1.40 -2.35
C PHE A 25 -3.72 0.41 -1.63
N MET A 26 -4.30 -0.65 -1.09
CA MET A 26 -3.60 -1.79 -0.52
C MET A 26 -3.75 -2.99 -1.46
N LYS A 27 -2.70 -3.33 -2.19
CA LYS A 27 -2.67 -4.49 -3.09
C LYS A 27 -2.08 -5.69 -2.37
N VAL A 28 -2.67 -6.86 -2.51
CA VAL A 28 -2.10 -8.10 -1.96
C VAL A 28 -1.79 -9.04 -3.12
N GLN A 29 -0.51 -9.32 -3.33
CA GLN A 29 -0.01 -10.11 -4.45
C GLN A 29 0.58 -11.42 -3.93
N LEU A 30 0.42 -12.50 -4.70
CA LEU A 30 1.16 -13.74 -4.46
C LEU A 30 2.51 -13.61 -5.16
N ILE A 31 3.59 -13.79 -4.41
CA ILE A 31 4.96 -13.72 -4.93
C ILE A 31 5.63 -15.08 -4.73
N GLN A 32 6.30 -15.54 -5.76
CA GLN A 32 7.20 -16.68 -5.73
C GLN A 32 8.52 -16.25 -6.39
N ASN A 33 9.62 -16.34 -5.65
CA ASN A 33 10.90 -15.81 -6.12
C ASN A 33 11.55 -16.72 -7.17
N ASN A 34 11.34 -18.04 -7.06
CA ASN A 34 11.79 -19.06 -8.00
C ASN A 34 10.89 -20.30 -7.85
N GLU A 35 11.05 -21.29 -8.74
CA GLU A 35 10.25 -22.52 -8.74
C GLU A 35 10.44 -23.38 -7.47
N GLU A 36 11.57 -23.21 -6.78
CA GLU A 36 11.92 -23.96 -5.57
C GLU A 36 11.47 -23.25 -4.28
N SER A 37 11.09 -21.97 -4.36
CA SER A 37 10.66 -21.20 -3.19
C SER A 37 9.17 -21.29 -2.97
N ASP A 38 8.78 -21.39 -1.69
CA ASP A 38 7.37 -21.29 -1.32
C ASP A 38 6.80 -19.90 -1.66
N PRO A 39 5.64 -19.82 -2.31
CA PRO A 39 4.98 -18.55 -2.56
C PRO A 39 4.48 -17.93 -1.25
N TYR A 40 4.43 -16.59 -1.21
CA TYR A 40 3.94 -15.85 -0.06
C TYR A 40 3.10 -14.64 -0.48
N TRP A 41 2.18 -14.24 0.39
CA TRP A 41 1.35 -13.07 0.16
C TRP A 41 2.09 -11.79 0.55
N PHE A 42 2.11 -10.84 -0.37
CA PHE A 42 2.84 -9.59 -0.28
C PHE A 42 1.85 -8.41 -0.30
N PRO A 43 1.49 -7.84 0.86
CA PRO A 43 0.69 -6.64 0.93
C PRO A 43 1.55 -5.43 0.53
N LYS A 44 1.08 -4.67 -0.46
CA LYS A 44 1.82 -3.57 -1.07
C LYS A 44 0.97 -2.30 -1.10
N PRO A 45 1.11 -1.37 -0.14
CA PRO A 45 0.56 -0.02 -0.20
C PRO A 45 1.45 0.91 -1.03
N CYS A 46 1.16 2.22 -1.04
CA CYS A 46 2.16 3.21 -1.40
C CYS A 46 3.29 3.23 -0.35
N PHE A 47 4.53 3.41 -0.79
CA PHE A 47 5.69 3.33 0.09
C PHE A 47 6.12 4.66 0.70
N HIS A 48 5.45 5.76 0.35
CA HIS A 48 5.74 7.10 0.88
C HIS A 48 7.25 7.37 0.98
N CYS A 49 7.93 7.20 -0.14
CA CYS A 49 9.39 7.23 -0.24
C CYS A 49 9.98 8.55 0.30
N ASP A 50 11.20 8.49 0.85
CA ASP A 50 11.92 9.70 1.26
C ASP A 50 12.41 10.49 0.05
N GLU A 51 12.79 9.79 -1.04
CA GLU A 51 13.13 10.35 -2.34
C GLU A 51 12.06 9.96 -3.38
N PRO A 52 10.88 10.61 -3.38
CA PRO A 52 9.74 10.16 -4.17
C PRO A 52 9.82 10.65 -5.63
N PRO A 53 10.15 9.81 -6.62
CA PRO A 53 10.23 10.23 -8.01
C PRO A 53 8.90 10.77 -8.54
N CYS A 54 7.80 10.30 -7.99
CA CYS A 54 6.47 10.75 -8.33
C CYS A 54 6.16 12.20 -7.93
N VAL A 55 6.86 12.75 -6.95
CA VAL A 55 6.79 14.19 -6.60
C VAL A 55 7.58 15.00 -7.62
N THR A 56 8.81 14.54 -7.90
CA THR A 56 9.73 15.24 -8.82
C THR A 56 9.15 15.44 -10.23
N VAL A 57 8.40 14.44 -10.73
CA VAL A 57 7.86 14.49 -12.10
C VAL A 57 6.50 15.18 -12.22
N CYS A 58 5.92 15.66 -11.12
CA CYS A 58 4.58 16.26 -11.14
C CYS A 58 4.64 17.70 -11.67
N PRO A 59 4.12 18.00 -12.87
CA PRO A 59 4.27 19.33 -13.48
C PRO A 59 3.47 20.43 -12.77
N THR A 60 2.40 20.05 -12.05
CA THR A 60 1.53 20.99 -11.33
C THR A 60 1.83 21.06 -9.84
N GLY A 61 2.77 20.26 -9.33
CA GLY A 61 3.00 20.12 -7.91
C GLY A 61 1.81 19.50 -7.14
N ALA A 62 0.86 18.88 -7.85
CA ALA A 62 -0.27 18.19 -7.22
C ALA A 62 0.19 17.03 -6.32
N THR A 63 1.23 16.30 -6.73
CA THR A 63 1.88 15.32 -5.85
C THR A 63 2.95 16.02 -5.04
N PHE A 64 2.85 15.95 -3.73
CA PHE A 64 3.77 16.61 -2.80
C PHE A 64 4.11 15.71 -1.60
N LYS A 65 5.20 16.04 -0.92
CA LYS A 65 5.61 15.39 0.32
C LYS A 65 5.44 16.38 1.47
N ARG A 66 4.79 15.94 2.54
CA ARG A 66 4.62 16.70 3.79
C ARG A 66 5.89 16.62 4.63
N ASP A 67 6.02 17.51 5.60
CA ASP A 67 7.16 17.55 6.55
C ASP A 67 7.25 16.27 7.41
N ASP A 68 6.11 15.62 7.67
CA ASP A 68 6.05 14.33 8.36
C ASP A 68 6.41 13.12 7.47
N GLY A 69 6.81 13.36 6.22
CA GLY A 69 7.23 12.33 5.28
C GLY A 69 6.10 11.70 4.46
N ILE A 70 4.85 12.01 4.73
CA ILE A 70 3.71 11.47 3.99
C ILE A 70 3.64 12.12 2.60
N VAL A 71 3.58 11.29 1.55
CA VAL A 71 3.40 11.76 0.18
C VAL A 71 1.92 11.76 -0.16
N LEU A 72 1.39 12.89 -0.57
CA LEU A 72 -0.03 13.09 -0.90
C LEU A 72 -0.24 13.55 -2.35
N ILE A 73 -1.50 13.62 -2.76
CA ILE A 73 -1.93 14.18 -4.04
C ILE A 73 -3.08 15.14 -3.77
N ASP A 74 -2.95 16.37 -4.21
CA ASP A 74 -4.05 17.31 -4.30
C ASP A 74 -4.78 17.09 -5.63
N ASN A 75 -5.98 16.50 -5.56
CA ASN A 75 -6.75 16.17 -6.76
C ASN A 75 -7.31 17.42 -7.46
N GLU A 76 -7.45 18.56 -6.79
CA GLU A 76 -7.87 19.81 -7.42
C GLU A 76 -6.76 20.39 -8.33
N ARG A 77 -5.49 20.10 -8.01
CA ARG A 77 -4.33 20.48 -8.81
C ARG A 77 -3.95 19.43 -9.85
N CYS A 78 -4.45 18.21 -9.71
CA CYS A 78 -4.07 17.09 -10.57
C CYS A 78 -4.72 17.21 -11.95
N ILE A 79 -3.90 17.26 -13.00
CA ILE A 79 -4.36 17.29 -14.39
C ILE A 79 -4.44 15.90 -15.05
N GLY A 80 -4.22 14.83 -14.30
CA GLY A 80 -4.35 13.47 -14.81
C GLY A 80 -3.28 13.03 -15.83
N CYS A 81 -2.13 13.71 -15.93
CA CYS A 81 -1.09 13.42 -16.92
C CYS A 81 -0.40 12.06 -16.75
N LYS A 82 -0.60 11.38 -15.63
CA LYS A 82 -0.10 10.02 -15.29
C LYS A 82 1.43 9.89 -15.18
N PHE A 83 2.23 10.96 -15.29
CA PHE A 83 3.68 10.90 -15.14
C PHE A 83 4.10 10.29 -13.80
N CYS A 84 3.40 10.62 -12.73
CA CYS A 84 3.66 10.04 -11.41
C CYS A 84 3.34 8.54 -11.32
N MET A 85 2.48 8.00 -12.17
CA MET A 85 2.22 6.56 -12.27
C MET A 85 3.37 5.86 -12.98
N THR A 86 3.84 6.41 -14.10
CA THR A 86 4.96 5.87 -14.88
C THR A 86 6.27 5.92 -14.12
N SER A 87 6.49 6.98 -13.31
CA SER A 87 7.72 7.12 -12.51
C SER A 87 7.75 6.27 -11.25
N CYS A 88 6.61 5.70 -10.82
CA CYS A 88 6.53 4.90 -9.61
C CYS A 88 6.97 3.47 -9.86
N PRO A 89 8.14 3.02 -9.36
CA PRO A 89 8.61 1.66 -9.61
C PRO A 89 7.78 0.58 -8.88
N TYR A 90 6.90 1.01 -7.99
CA TYR A 90 6.07 0.11 -7.16
C TYR A 90 4.66 -0.07 -7.70
N SER A 91 4.25 0.64 -8.75
CA SER A 91 2.88 0.64 -9.31
C SER A 91 1.82 0.89 -8.22
N ALA A 92 2.13 1.82 -7.30
CA ALA A 92 1.30 2.09 -6.12
C ALA A 92 0.23 3.17 -6.36
N ARG A 93 0.06 3.62 -7.60
CA ARG A 93 -0.88 4.67 -7.97
C ARG A 93 -2.00 4.11 -8.82
N GLU A 94 -3.19 4.62 -8.57
CA GLU A 94 -4.41 4.31 -9.31
C GLU A 94 -4.88 5.56 -10.06
N PHE A 95 -5.57 5.37 -11.18
CA PHE A 95 -6.19 6.46 -11.92
C PHE A 95 -7.71 6.34 -11.82
N ASN A 96 -8.38 7.41 -11.42
CA ASN A 96 -9.81 7.46 -11.35
C ASN A 96 -10.42 7.70 -12.74
N TRP A 97 -10.90 6.62 -13.35
CA TRP A 97 -11.57 6.63 -14.66
C TRP A 97 -13.04 7.04 -14.59
N GLY A 98 -13.52 7.44 -13.43
CA GLY A 98 -14.92 7.71 -13.17
C GLY A 98 -15.65 6.54 -12.51
N PRO A 99 -16.87 6.78 -12.06
CA PRO A 99 -17.63 5.77 -11.32
C PRO A 99 -17.99 4.58 -12.22
N LYS A 100 -17.53 3.41 -11.82
CA LYS A 100 -17.93 2.13 -12.42
C LYS A 100 -19.13 1.53 -11.71
N ASP A 101 -19.35 1.90 -10.46
CA ASP A 101 -20.47 1.46 -9.62
C ASP A 101 -21.15 2.59 -8.86
N LYS A 102 -22.41 2.34 -8.46
CA LYS A 102 -23.31 3.30 -7.81
C LYS A 102 -23.01 3.56 -6.32
N PHE A 103 -21.93 2.98 -5.78
CA PHE A 103 -21.68 2.95 -4.34
C PHE A 103 -20.79 4.06 -3.79
N LYS A 104 -20.26 4.94 -4.64
CA LYS A 104 -19.47 6.07 -4.14
C LYS A 104 -20.38 7.08 -3.46
N ASP A 105 -20.19 7.24 -2.16
CA ASP A 105 -20.84 8.31 -1.42
C ASP A 105 -20.25 9.66 -1.85
N LYS A 106 -21.03 10.41 -2.62
CA LYS A 106 -20.64 11.73 -3.13
C LYS A 106 -20.91 12.86 -2.13
N SER A 107 -21.44 12.54 -0.95
CA SER A 107 -21.82 13.53 0.06
C SER A 107 -20.63 14.04 0.88
N GLN A 108 -19.47 13.37 0.84
CA GLN A 108 -18.30 13.78 1.59
C GLN A 108 -17.62 15.01 0.97
N PRO A 109 -17.28 16.03 1.76
CA PRO A 109 -16.52 17.16 1.27
C PRO A 109 -15.10 16.69 0.88
N TYR A 110 -14.58 17.27 -0.20
CA TYR A 110 -13.23 16.97 -0.64
C TYR A 110 -12.19 17.34 0.43
N SER A 111 -11.22 16.47 0.63
CA SER A 111 -10.04 16.72 1.46
C SER A 111 -8.79 16.35 0.69
N PRO A 112 -7.82 17.26 0.50
CA PRO A 112 -6.55 16.96 -0.17
C PRO A 112 -5.71 15.96 0.64
N GLU A 113 -5.94 15.82 1.93
CA GLU A 113 -5.21 14.85 2.76
C GLU A 113 -5.67 13.42 2.54
N THR A 114 -6.98 13.20 2.45
CA THR A 114 -7.56 11.87 2.26
C THR A 114 -7.82 11.55 0.79
N GLN A 115 -7.77 12.56 -0.08
CA GLN A 115 -8.09 12.46 -1.52
C GLN A 115 -9.52 11.93 -1.78
N VAL A 116 -10.43 12.17 -0.85
CA VAL A 116 -11.82 11.70 -0.92
C VAL A 116 -12.77 12.90 -0.95
N PRO A 117 -13.76 12.91 -1.83
CA PRO A 117 -13.89 12.07 -3.02
C PRO A 117 -12.86 12.44 -4.10
N ALA A 118 -12.15 11.46 -4.63
CA ALA A 118 -11.21 11.74 -5.72
C ALA A 118 -11.96 12.17 -6.99
N ALA A 119 -11.48 13.24 -7.63
CA ALA A 119 -12.07 13.71 -8.86
C ALA A 119 -11.80 12.73 -10.02
N GLU A 120 -12.79 12.56 -10.91
CA GLU A 120 -12.62 11.80 -12.14
C GLU A 120 -11.49 12.40 -12.99
N GLY A 121 -10.70 11.55 -13.61
CA GLY A 121 -9.55 11.99 -14.41
C GLY A 121 -8.30 12.34 -13.60
N THR A 122 -8.28 12.05 -12.29
CA THR A 122 -7.12 12.31 -11.42
C THR A 122 -6.46 11.02 -10.96
N VAL A 123 -5.24 11.15 -10.41
CA VAL A 123 -4.50 10.03 -9.83
C VAL A 123 -4.77 9.94 -8.32
N MET A 124 -4.87 8.72 -7.83
CA MET A 124 -5.08 8.39 -6.41
C MET A 124 -3.99 7.43 -5.92
N LYS A 125 -3.83 7.33 -4.61
CA LYS A 125 -2.96 6.34 -3.95
C LYS A 125 -3.24 6.26 -2.45
N CYS A 126 -2.66 5.27 -1.77
CA CYS A 126 -2.61 5.23 -0.31
C CYS A 126 -2.03 6.54 0.27
N ASP A 127 -2.69 7.09 1.25
CA ASP A 127 -2.37 8.35 1.95
C ASP A 127 -1.79 8.15 3.35
N PHE A 128 -1.70 6.90 3.85
CA PHE A 128 -1.38 6.51 5.22
C PHE A 128 -2.45 6.93 6.24
N CYS A 129 -3.67 7.27 5.80
CA CYS A 129 -4.83 7.61 6.65
C CYS A 129 -4.52 8.71 7.68
N PRO A 130 -4.08 9.92 7.28
CA PRO A 130 -3.62 10.96 8.21
C PRO A 130 -4.72 11.45 9.17
N ASP A 131 -5.97 11.37 8.76
CA ASP A 131 -7.13 11.67 9.59
C ASP A 131 -7.31 10.70 10.76
N LEU A 132 -7.06 9.41 10.55
CA LEU A 132 -7.05 8.41 11.63
C LEU A 132 -5.85 8.59 12.55
N LEU A 133 -4.68 8.88 11.98
CA LEU A 133 -3.46 9.10 12.77
C LEU A 133 -3.62 10.28 13.73
N ARG A 134 -4.26 11.38 13.32
CA ARG A 134 -4.59 12.51 14.21
C ARG A 134 -5.54 12.12 15.35
N GLN A 135 -6.34 11.09 15.17
CA GLN A 135 -7.21 10.53 16.20
C GLN A 135 -6.50 9.49 17.09
N GLY A 136 -5.20 9.25 16.89
CA GLY A 136 -4.47 8.18 17.57
C GLY A 136 -4.87 6.76 17.17
N LYS A 137 -5.51 6.62 15.98
CA LYS A 137 -5.96 5.34 15.45
C LYS A 137 -4.99 4.83 14.38
N LEU A 138 -4.94 3.51 14.23
CA LEU A 138 -4.20 2.86 13.16
C LEU A 138 -4.86 3.10 11.79
N PRO A 139 -4.10 3.04 10.68
CA PRO A 139 -4.65 3.01 9.34
C PRO A 139 -5.68 1.88 9.13
N TYR A 140 -6.67 2.09 8.27
CA TYR A 140 -7.73 1.12 8.00
C TYR A 140 -7.21 -0.29 7.70
N CYS A 141 -6.13 -0.40 6.91
CA CYS A 141 -5.53 -1.70 6.57
C CYS A 141 -4.94 -2.43 7.78
N ALA A 142 -4.34 -1.71 8.72
CA ALA A 142 -3.79 -2.29 9.95
C ALA A 142 -4.90 -2.71 10.90
N GLN A 143 -5.91 -1.84 11.13
CA GLN A 143 -7.07 -2.16 11.96
C GLN A 143 -7.86 -3.37 11.45
N SER A 144 -7.97 -3.52 10.14
CA SER A 144 -8.76 -4.58 9.51
C SER A 144 -7.99 -5.88 9.33
N CYS A 145 -6.70 -5.94 9.70
CA CYS A 145 -5.88 -7.12 9.51
C CYS A 145 -6.12 -8.15 10.62
N PRO A 146 -6.85 -9.28 10.36
CA PRO A 146 -7.18 -10.24 11.43
C PRO A 146 -5.97 -11.03 11.92
N MET A 147 -4.83 -10.93 11.22
CA MET A 147 -3.60 -11.65 11.53
C MET A 147 -2.55 -10.78 12.22
N GLY A 148 -2.84 -9.49 12.45
CA GLY A 148 -1.91 -8.55 13.07
C GLY A 148 -0.55 -8.44 12.36
N VAL A 149 -0.52 -8.59 11.01
CA VAL A 149 0.75 -8.62 10.27
C VAL A 149 1.21 -7.25 9.77
N ILE A 150 0.36 -6.24 9.91
CA ILE A 150 0.64 -4.86 9.48
C ILE A 150 0.91 -4.03 10.71
N TYR A 151 2.13 -3.58 10.85
CA TYR A 151 2.55 -2.62 11.87
C TYR A 151 2.55 -1.22 11.27
N PHE A 152 2.20 -0.25 12.09
CA PHE A 152 2.29 1.16 11.75
C PHE A 152 2.83 1.95 12.94
N GLY A 153 3.58 3.01 12.69
CA GLY A 153 4.13 3.84 13.76
C GLY A 153 5.01 4.97 13.28
N ASP A 154 5.69 5.61 14.20
CA ASP A 154 6.61 6.71 13.95
C ASP A 154 8.05 6.19 14.01
N LYS A 155 8.78 6.39 12.91
CA LYS A 155 10.18 6.00 12.78
C LYS A 155 11.10 6.87 13.66
N ASN A 156 10.74 8.15 13.89
CA ASN A 156 11.54 9.06 14.71
C ASN A 156 11.41 8.73 16.20
N GLU A 157 10.21 8.29 16.62
CA GLU A 157 9.95 7.83 17.98
C GLU A 157 10.37 6.36 18.19
N ASP A 158 10.81 5.69 17.14
CA ASP A 158 11.21 4.27 17.15
C ASP A 158 10.11 3.33 17.68
N ILE A 159 8.84 3.64 17.40
CA ILE A 159 7.68 2.88 17.89
C ILE A 159 6.79 2.45 16.73
N VAL A 160 6.42 1.16 16.73
CA VAL A 160 5.42 0.60 15.81
C VAL A 160 4.47 -0.33 16.55
N THR A 161 3.22 -0.36 16.09
CA THR A 161 2.17 -1.21 16.67
C THR A 161 1.28 -1.82 15.58
N ASN A 162 0.73 -2.99 15.84
CA ASN A 162 -0.29 -3.63 15.02
C ASN A 162 -1.68 -3.64 15.70
N GLY A 163 -1.78 -2.96 16.86
CA GLY A 163 -2.98 -2.92 17.68
C GLY A 163 -3.05 -4.01 18.76
N GLU A 164 -2.27 -5.09 18.65
CA GLU A 164 -2.15 -6.15 19.65
C GLU A 164 -0.88 -5.97 20.48
N GLU A 165 0.21 -5.61 19.84
CA GLU A 165 1.50 -5.37 20.48
C GLU A 165 2.13 -4.07 19.99
N THR A 166 2.95 -3.45 20.84
CA THR A 166 3.76 -2.27 20.52
C THR A 166 5.22 -2.58 20.78
N VAL A 167 6.07 -2.37 19.78
CA VAL A 167 7.48 -2.74 19.82
C VAL A 167 8.34 -1.62 19.27
N ARG A 168 9.66 -1.64 19.58
CA ARG A 168 10.61 -0.74 18.96
C ARG A 168 10.83 -1.12 17.50
N PHE A 169 10.71 -0.14 16.61
CA PHE A 169 10.88 -0.33 15.17
C PHE A 169 12.29 -0.83 14.84
N SER A 170 13.33 -0.20 15.40
CA SER A 170 14.73 -0.58 15.20
C SER A 170 15.00 -2.03 15.62
N GLN A 171 14.47 -2.43 16.78
CA GLN A 171 14.59 -3.78 17.30
C GLN A 171 13.87 -4.79 16.38
N LEU A 172 12.62 -4.49 15.99
CA LEU A 172 11.83 -5.37 15.12
C LEU A 172 12.52 -5.62 13.77
N ILE A 173 13.10 -4.57 13.17
CA ILE A 173 13.82 -4.68 11.89
C ILE A 173 15.10 -5.51 12.06
N ASN A 174 15.88 -5.27 13.10
CA ASN A 174 17.13 -5.99 13.34
C ASN A 174 16.89 -7.46 13.66
N ASP A 175 15.99 -7.75 14.59
CA ASP A 175 15.71 -9.12 15.07
C ASP A 175 15.08 -10.00 13.98
N ARG A 176 14.31 -9.38 13.07
CA ARG A 176 13.56 -10.08 12.04
C ARG A 176 14.16 -9.96 10.65
N GLY A 177 15.30 -9.29 10.49
CA GLY A 177 15.94 -9.09 9.19
C GLY A 177 15.07 -8.27 8.23
N GLY A 178 14.48 -7.18 8.72
CA GLY A 178 13.60 -6.34 7.92
C GLY A 178 14.33 -5.67 6.77
N TYR A 179 13.66 -5.56 5.63
CA TYR A 179 14.23 -5.01 4.39
C TYR A 179 13.24 -4.08 3.68
N ARG A 180 13.76 -3.24 2.78
CA ARG A 180 12.98 -2.40 1.86
C ARG A 180 12.89 -3.07 0.49
N TYR A 181 11.68 -3.10 -0.05
CA TYR A 181 11.47 -3.64 -1.39
C TYR A 181 12.07 -2.71 -2.46
N LEU A 182 12.88 -3.26 -3.38
CA LEU A 182 13.59 -2.54 -4.44
C LEU A 182 14.47 -1.38 -3.91
N GLU A 183 15.14 -1.57 -2.80
CA GLU A 183 15.96 -0.54 -2.14
C GLU A 183 17.07 0.02 -3.06
N HIS A 184 17.60 -0.82 -3.97
CA HIS A 184 18.64 -0.44 -4.92
C HIS A 184 18.22 0.69 -5.90
N LEU A 185 16.91 0.99 -6.02
CA LEU A 185 16.42 2.09 -6.84
C LEU A 185 16.60 3.48 -6.21
N GLY A 186 17.09 3.56 -4.98
CA GLY A 186 17.41 4.80 -4.29
C GLY A 186 16.23 5.65 -3.86
N THR A 187 14.99 5.18 -4.00
CA THR A 187 13.79 5.93 -3.62
C THR A 187 13.55 6.00 -2.12
N LYS A 188 14.31 5.24 -1.33
CA LYS A 188 14.23 5.17 0.14
C LYS A 188 12.79 4.93 0.65
N PRO A 189 12.17 3.76 0.39
CA PRO A 189 10.82 3.45 0.87
C PRO A 189 10.66 3.54 2.38
N ASN A 190 9.51 4.02 2.87
CA ASN A 190 9.15 4.00 4.29
C ASN A 190 8.26 2.81 4.68
N VAL A 191 8.11 1.84 3.80
CA VAL A 191 7.50 0.54 4.08
C VAL A 191 8.59 -0.52 4.12
N TYR A 192 8.62 -1.26 5.21
CA TYR A 192 9.59 -2.34 5.45
C TYR A 192 8.87 -3.67 5.48
N TYR A 193 9.54 -4.69 5.02
CA TYR A 193 9.04 -6.05 5.00
C TYR A 193 9.85 -6.94 5.94
N LEU A 194 9.15 -7.75 6.69
CA LEU A 194 9.76 -8.77 7.54
C LEU A 194 9.73 -10.11 6.80
N PRO A 195 10.87 -10.81 6.67
CA PRO A 195 10.90 -12.14 6.10
C PRO A 195 9.95 -13.10 6.83
N PRO A 196 9.38 -14.09 6.16
CA PRO A 196 8.55 -15.10 6.80
C PRO A 196 9.36 -15.91 7.80
N VAL A 197 8.86 -16.05 9.04
CA VAL A 197 9.55 -16.79 10.12
C VAL A 197 9.54 -18.29 9.88
N ASN A 198 8.49 -18.82 9.26
CA ASN A 198 8.37 -20.22 8.90
C ASN A 198 8.03 -20.33 7.41
N LYS A 199 8.96 -20.85 6.63
CA LYS A 199 8.73 -21.21 5.24
C LYS A 199 7.97 -22.54 5.08
N GLN A 200 7.59 -23.18 6.18
CA GLN A 200 6.92 -24.47 6.22
C GLN A 200 5.40 -24.32 6.27
N PHE A 201 4.82 -23.77 5.23
CA PHE A 201 3.45 -24.14 4.92
C PHE A 201 3.49 -24.80 3.53
N PRO A 202 3.15 -26.08 3.41
CA PRO A 202 2.71 -26.57 2.14
C PRO A 202 1.47 -25.72 1.81
N ILE A 203 1.64 -24.76 0.91
CA ILE A 203 0.50 -24.21 0.23
C ILE A 203 -0.05 -25.43 -0.48
N GLU A 204 -1.22 -25.90 -0.02
CA GLU A 204 -1.97 -26.85 -0.81
C GLU A 204 -1.95 -26.29 -2.22
N ARG A 205 -1.34 -27.00 -3.15
CA ARG A 205 -1.27 -26.64 -4.57
C ARG A 205 -2.68 -26.80 -5.16
N GLY A 206 -3.63 -26.06 -4.58
CA GLY A 206 -5.01 -25.95 -5.02
C GLY A 206 -5.20 -24.93 -6.13
N PHE A 207 -4.12 -24.29 -6.57
CA PHE A 207 -4.07 -23.60 -7.84
C PHE A 207 -3.25 -24.46 -8.81
N ASP A 208 -3.83 -25.53 -9.30
CA ASP A 208 -3.49 -26.00 -10.62
C ASP A 208 -3.87 -24.86 -11.59
N HIS A 209 -2.98 -23.91 -11.71
CA HIS A 209 -3.01 -23.03 -12.86
C HIS A 209 -2.92 -23.93 -14.07
N ASP A 210 -3.98 -23.92 -14.86
CA ASP A 210 -4.07 -24.60 -16.13
C ASP A 210 -2.69 -24.55 -16.79
N LYS A 211 -2.10 -25.71 -17.08
CA LYS A 211 -0.79 -25.80 -17.74
C LYS A 211 -0.76 -24.93 -19.00
N GLU A 212 -1.92 -24.70 -19.60
CA GLU A 212 -2.15 -23.84 -20.75
C GLU A 212 -1.86 -22.35 -20.45
N ILE A 213 -2.09 -21.88 -19.21
CA ILE A 213 -1.76 -20.49 -18.81
C ILE A 213 -0.25 -20.35 -18.59
N LEU A 214 0.40 -21.34 -17.98
CA LEU A 214 1.85 -21.31 -17.77
C LEU A 214 2.65 -21.40 -19.06
N GLU A 215 2.14 -22.08 -20.09
CA GLU A 215 2.79 -22.17 -21.40
C GLU A 215 2.72 -20.88 -22.21
N ARG A 216 1.75 -19.98 -21.93
CA ARG A 216 1.63 -18.66 -22.59
C ARG A 216 2.66 -17.64 -22.09
N TYR A 217 3.32 -17.90 -20.98
CA TYR A 217 4.28 -16.97 -20.37
C TYR A 217 5.73 -17.52 -20.33
N LYS A 218 5.99 -18.63 -21.03
CA LYS A 218 7.32 -19.11 -21.37
C LYS A 218 7.77 -18.52 -22.71
#